data_6d66d9ba87fa9d114d84d7629773c052
#
_entry.id   6d66d9ba87fa9d114d84d7629773c052
#
_cell.length_a   1.000
_cell.length_b   1.000
_cell.length_c   1.000
_cell.angle_alpha   90.00
_cell.angle_beta   90.00
_cell.angle_gamma   90.00
#
_symmetry.space_group_name_H-M   'P 1'
#
loop_
_entity.id
_entity.type
_entity.pdbx_description
1 polymer ?
#
loop_
_entity_poly.entity_id
_entity_poly.type
_entity_poly.pdbx_seq_one_letter_code
_entity_poly.pdbx_strand_id
1 'polypeptide(L)'
;VGFVFADTNENGLMDSGEKGIPNVCVSDGNTVVQTDSKGRWQIEKSESNLFFVPKPSGYRAPADAAMITQPFQLRSPDKNQNQLKFPLELSDEKQSFSAIFFGDPQARGLKEVNYINRDVVEELIGTSAAFGVSLGDITADGPELFHAINQGIAQIGIPWYNTFGNHDYDRGATTNDTRIAS
;
A
#
# COMPACT_ATOMS: atom_id res chain seq x y z
N VAL A 1 9.45 -16.13 -7.19
CA VAL A 1 10.72 -15.40 -7.38
C VAL A 1 10.44 -14.00 -7.86
N GLY A 2 11.35 -13.08 -7.59
CA GLY A 2 11.18 -11.71 -8.04
C GLY A 2 12.38 -10.82 -7.78
N PHE A 3 12.14 -9.52 -7.87
CA PHE A 3 13.13 -8.48 -7.65
C PHE A 3 12.58 -7.39 -6.75
N VAL A 4 13.46 -6.77 -5.97
CA VAL A 4 13.25 -5.47 -5.35
C VAL A 4 14.28 -4.53 -5.94
N PHE A 5 13.89 -3.39 -6.45
CA PHE A 5 14.77 -2.48 -7.18
C PHE A 5 14.49 -1.01 -6.85
N ALA A 6 15.52 -0.17 -7.02
CA ALA A 6 15.39 1.27 -6.90
C ALA A 6 14.79 1.83 -8.19
N ASP A 7 13.53 2.24 -8.11
CA ASP A 7 12.82 2.92 -9.18
C ASP A 7 13.21 4.41 -9.14
N THR A 8 14.14 4.78 -10.02
CA THR A 8 14.75 6.11 -9.98
C THR A 8 13.98 7.14 -10.79
N ASN A 9 13.11 6.71 -11.68
CA ASN A 9 12.26 7.57 -12.51
C ASN A 9 10.77 7.49 -12.11
N GLU A 10 10.44 6.73 -11.04
CA GLU A 10 9.12 6.62 -10.43
C GLU A 10 8.03 6.16 -11.42
N ASN A 11 8.39 5.25 -12.35
CA ASN A 11 7.45 4.73 -13.34
C ASN A 11 6.90 3.33 -13.03
N GLY A 12 7.35 2.70 -11.93
CA GLY A 12 6.94 1.38 -11.50
C GLY A 12 7.52 0.22 -12.31
N LEU A 13 8.38 0.49 -13.28
CA LEU A 13 8.98 -0.50 -14.18
C LEU A 13 10.48 -0.62 -13.91
N MET A 14 11.00 -1.84 -13.98
CA MET A 14 12.44 -2.04 -13.84
C MET A 14 13.13 -1.74 -15.18
N ASP A 15 13.73 -0.57 -15.27
CA ASP A 15 14.40 -0.07 -16.48
C ASP A 15 15.89 -0.40 -16.54
N SER A 16 16.46 -0.20 -17.73
CA SER A 16 17.90 -0.38 -17.94
C SER A 16 18.69 0.66 -17.14
N GLY A 17 19.54 0.20 -16.24
CA GLY A 17 20.35 1.06 -15.35
C GLY A 17 19.86 1.12 -13.92
N GLU A 18 18.63 0.72 -13.64
CA GLU A 18 18.11 0.61 -12.30
C GLU A 18 18.71 -0.59 -11.57
N LYS A 19 18.99 -0.40 -10.30
CA LYS A 19 19.71 -1.37 -9.49
C LYS A 19 18.78 -2.09 -8.52
N GLY A 20 18.98 -3.40 -8.41
CA GLY A 20 18.36 -4.16 -7.35
C GLY A 20 18.86 -3.72 -5.96
N ILE A 21 17.99 -3.76 -4.98
CA ILE A 21 18.28 -3.37 -3.60
C ILE A 21 18.58 -4.64 -2.81
N PRO A 22 19.77 -4.79 -2.23
CA PRO A 22 20.14 -5.95 -1.44
C PRO A 22 19.56 -5.88 -0.01
N ASN A 23 19.48 -7.05 0.65
CA ASN A 23 19.09 -7.20 2.06
C ASN A 23 17.69 -6.68 2.40
N VAL A 24 16.81 -6.58 1.41
CA VAL A 24 15.40 -6.22 1.63
C VAL A 24 14.62 -7.47 1.98
N CYS A 25 13.85 -7.43 3.05
CA CYS A 25 12.94 -8.51 3.41
C CYS A 25 11.77 -8.58 2.44
N VAL A 26 11.42 -9.78 2.01
CA VAL A 26 10.20 -10.09 1.25
C VAL A 26 9.46 -11.22 1.96
N SER A 27 8.17 -11.08 2.13
CA SER A 27 7.35 -12.09 2.81
C SER A 27 6.12 -12.47 1.98
N ASP A 28 5.67 -13.70 2.18
CA ASP A 28 4.39 -14.23 1.70
C ASP A 28 3.36 -14.44 2.83
N GLY A 29 3.64 -13.88 4.01
CA GLY A 29 2.83 -14.04 5.22
C GLY A 29 3.28 -15.20 6.11
N ASN A 30 3.97 -16.20 5.56
CA ASN A 30 4.46 -17.37 6.30
C ASN A 30 6.00 -17.43 6.35
N THR A 31 6.63 -17.06 5.25
CA THR A 31 8.08 -17.14 5.06
C THR A 31 8.63 -15.72 4.82
N VAL A 32 9.78 -15.44 5.38
CA VAL A 32 10.53 -14.20 5.12
C VAL A 32 11.88 -14.59 4.52
N VAL A 33 12.23 -13.94 3.41
CA VAL A 33 13.55 -14.06 2.77
C VAL A 33 14.15 -12.68 2.57
N GLN A 34 15.45 -12.62 2.32
CA GLN A 34 16.14 -11.37 1.96
C GLN A 34 16.59 -11.40 0.51
N THR A 35 16.61 -10.23 -0.12
CA THR A 35 17.17 -10.07 -1.46
C THR A 35 18.68 -10.25 -1.46
N ASP A 36 19.19 -10.83 -2.55
CA ASP A 36 20.64 -10.96 -2.81
C ASP A 36 21.26 -9.59 -3.23
N SER A 37 22.57 -9.61 -3.55
CA SER A 37 23.32 -8.43 -4.00
C SER A 37 22.78 -7.77 -5.28
N LYS A 38 21.88 -8.43 -5.99
CA LYS A 38 21.24 -7.96 -7.23
C LYS A 38 19.75 -7.68 -7.03
N GLY A 39 19.27 -7.65 -5.79
CA GLY A 39 17.86 -7.43 -5.47
C GLY A 39 16.94 -8.61 -5.76
N ARG A 40 17.48 -9.81 -6.02
CA ARG A 40 16.68 -11.00 -6.32
C ARG A 40 16.26 -11.70 -5.05
N TRP A 41 15.05 -12.26 -5.05
CA TRP A 41 14.53 -13.09 -3.98
C TRP A 41 13.79 -14.31 -4.50
N GLN A 42 13.70 -15.32 -3.64
CA GLN A 42 12.97 -16.55 -3.92
C GLN A 42 12.36 -17.12 -2.67
N ILE A 43 11.05 -17.37 -2.70
CA ILE A 43 10.34 -18.20 -1.72
C ILE A 43 9.92 -19.48 -2.43
N GLU A 44 10.38 -20.62 -1.94
CA GLU A 44 10.04 -21.91 -2.50
C GLU A 44 8.67 -22.37 -1.98
N LYS A 45 7.85 -22.94 -2.86
CA LYS A 45 6.57 -23.60 -2.53
C LYS A 45 5.58 -22.72 -1.75
N SER A 46 5.58 -21.40 -2.01
CA SER A 46 4.57 -20.55 -1.42
C SER A 46 3.18 -20.87 -1.99
N GLU A 47 2.21 -21.12 -1.11
CA GLU A 47 0.79 -21.24 -1.44
C GLU A 47 0.08 -19.88 -1.42
N SER A 48 0.74 -18.85 -0.90
CA SER A 48 0.20 -17.49 -0.84
C SER A 48 0.16 -16.85 -2.23
N ASN A 49 -0.87 -16.09 -2.48
CA ASN A 49 -0.97 -15.21 -3.64
C ASN A 49 -0.51 -13.77 -3.31
N LEU A 50 -0.40 -13.43 -2.02
CA LEU A 50 0.03 -12.11 -1.55
C LEU A 50 1.51 -12.13 -1.17
N PHE A 51 2.27 -11.17 -1.70
CA PHE A 51 3.65 -10.91 -1.34
C PHE A 51 3.82 -9.45 -0.97
N PHE A 52 4.63 -9.16 0.02
CA PHE A 52 4.86 -7.79 0.47
C PHE A 52 6.32 -7.55 0.87
N VAL A 53 6.69 -6.28 0.82
CA VAL A 53 8.02 -5.78 1.18
C VAL A 53 7.86 -4.76 2.30
N PRO A 54 8.32 -5.06 3.53
CA PRO A 54 8.47 -4.04 4.56
C PRO A 54 9.42 -2.95 4.06
N LYS A 55 9.06 -1.71 4.23
CA LYS A 55 9.83 -0.55 3.80
C LYS A 55 11.26 -0.58 4.38
N PRO A 56 12.32 -0.70 3.56
CA PRO A 56 13.69 -0.56 4.05
C PRO A 56 14.04 0.92 4.28
N SER A 57 15.07 1.16 5.11
CA SER A 57 15.57 2.52 5.36
C SER A 57 16.06 3.17 4.06
N GLY A 58 15.80 4.46 3.89
CA GLY A 58 16.19 5.25 2.72
C GLY A 58 15.28 5.06 1.49
N TYR A 59 14.19 4.28 1.62
CA TYR A 59 13.26 4.03 0.53
C TYR A 59 11.81 4.17 0.99
N ARG A 60 10.90 4.32 0.04
CA ARG A 60 9.44 4.22 0.23
C ARG A 60 8.83 3.34 -0.85
N ALA A 61 7.71 2.71 -0.56
CA ALA A 61 6.90 2.08 -1.60
C ALA A 61 6.21 3.17 -2.43
N PRO A 62 5.99 2.96 -3.74
CA PRO A 62 5.24 3.89 -4.56
C PRO A 62 3.81 4.05 -4.03
N ALA A 63 3.26 5.24 -4.25
CA ALA A 63 1.86 5.51 -4.00
C ALA A 63 1.12 5.65 -5.34
N ASP A 64 -0.13 5.25 -5.37
CA ASP A 64 -1.00 5.45 -6.53
C ASP A 64 -1.46 6.92 -6.67
N ALA A 65 -2.30 7.20 -7.68
CA ALA A 65 -2.85 8.53 -7.90
C ALA A 65 -3.72 9.06 -6.75
N ALA A 66 -4.20 8.18 -5.88
CA ALA A 66 -4.91 8.53 -4.64
C ALA A 66 -3.95 8.60 -3.42
N MET A 67 -2.64 8.67 -3.65
CA MET A 67 -1.61 8.68 -2.61
C MET A 67 -1.60 7.43 -1.71
N ILE A 68 -2.31 6.37 -2.09
CA ILE A 68 -2.35 5.11 -1.34
C ILE A 68 -1.10 4.30 -1.64
N THR A 69 -0.35 4.00 -0.60
CA THR A 69 0.90 3.24 -0.70
C THR A 69 0.62 1.75 -0.83
N GLN A 70 1.25 1.12 -1.81
CA GLN A 70 1.06 -0.29 -2.12
C GLN A 70 2.38 -1.08 -1.96
N PRO A 71 2.73 -1.52 -0.72
CA PRO A 71 3.95 -2.28 -0.46
C PRO A 71 3.79 -3.77 -0.79
N PHE A 72 2.69 -4.18 -1.41
CA PHE A 72 2.36 -5.57 -1.71
C PHE A 72 2.06 -5.79 -3.20
N GLN A 73 2.17 -7.04 -3.62
CA GLN A 73 1.74 -7.49 -4.94
C GLN A 73 0.99 -8.82 -4.82
N LEU A 74 -0.04 -8.97 -5.65
CA LEU A 74 -0.75 -10.22 -5.81
C LEU A 74 -0.13 -11.02 -6.96
N ARG A 75 0.13 -12.30 -6.70
CA ARG A 75 0.51 -13.23 -7.76
C ARG A 75 -0.69 -13.49 -8.64
N SER A 76 -0.59 -13.17 -9.92
CA SER A 76 -1.62 -13.56 -10.88
C SER A 76 -1.73 -15.09 -10.97
N PRO A 77 -2.94 -15.66 -11.03
CA PRO A 77 -3.13 -17.07 -11.34
C PRO A 77 -2.66 -17.42 -12.76
N ASP A 78 -2.48 -16.44 -13.62
CA ASP A 78 -1.91 -16.64 -14.95
C ASP A 78 -0.41 -16.93 -14.85
N LYS A 79 -0.03 -18.19 -15.16
CA LYS A 79 1.32 -18.74 -15.03
C LYS A 79 2.40 -18.02 -15.85
N ASN A 80 2.04 -17.05 -16.67
CA ASN A 80 2.97 -16.27 -17.47
C ASN A 80 3.61 -15.08 -16.71
N GLN A 81 3.09 -14.70 -15.54
CA GLN A 81 3.72 -13.72 -14.64
C GLN A 81 4.53 -14.43 -13.55
N ASN A 82 5.68 -14.97 -13.91
CA ASN A 82 6.52 -15.73 -12.97
C ASN A 82 7.42 -14.86 -12.08
N GLN A 83 7.46 -13.54 -12.27
CA GLN A 83 8.34 -12.66 -11.50
C GLN A 83 7.57 -11.46 -10.95
N LEU A 84 7.55 -11.35 -9.63
CA LEU A 84 7.05 -10.17 -8.94
C LEU A 84 8.19 -9.14 -8.83
N LYS A 85 7.90 -7.88 -9.13
CA LYS A 85 8.87 -6.79 -9.10
C LYS A 85 8.36 -5.71 -8.17
N PHE A 86 9.12 -5.44 -7.10
CA PHE A 86 8.80 -4.39 -6.14
C PHE A 86 9.65 -3.16 -6.44
N PRO A 87 9.07 -2.12 -7.05
CA PRO A 87 9.72 -0.82 -7.17
C PRO A 87 9.77 -0.17 -5.78
N LEU A 88 10.90 0.46 -5.46
CA LEU A 88 11.05 1.29 -4.29
C LEU A 88 11.70 2.60 -4.70
N GLU A 89 11.09 3.70 -4.31
CA GLU A 89 11.56 5.07 -4.55
C GLU A 89 12.52 5.50 -3.45
N LEU A 90 13.54 6.27 -3.79
CA LEU A 90 14.43 6.88 -2.80
C LEU A 90 13.66 7.87 -1.92
N SER A 91 13.91 7.83 -0.63
CA SER A 91 13.25 8.69 0.34
C SER A 91 14.20 9.14 1.43
N ASP A 92 14.25 10.45 1.67
CA ASP A 92 14.97 11.01 2.80
C ASP A 92 14.21 10.72 4.11
N GLU A 93 14.89 10.06 5.04
CA GLU A 93 14.33 9.75 6.35
C GLU A 93 14.73 10.82 7.36
N LYS A 94 13.71 11.50 7.88
CA LYS A 94 13.91 12.46 8.98
C LYS A 94 14.01 11.71 10.31
N GLN A 95 14.94 12.15 11.18
CA GLN A 95 15.08 11.61 12.54
C GLN A 95 13.87 11.94 13.44
N SER A 96 13.14 12.99 13.11
CA SER A 96 11.90 13.39 13.79
C SER A 96 10.87 13.76 12.75
N PHE A 97 9.68 13.21 12.91
CA PHE A 97 8.55 13.44 11.99
C PHE A 97 7.23 13.38 12.75
N SER A 98 6.17 13.90 12.14
CA SER A 98 4.79 13.68 12.55
C SER A 98 4.10 12.73 11.57
N ALA A 99 3.09 12.01 12.03
CA ALA A 99 2.22 11.19 11.22
C ALA A 99 0.76 11.45 11.61
N ILE A 100 -0.16 11.21 10.67
CA ILE A 100 -1.60 11.36 10.88
C ILE A 100 -2.23 9.99 11.01
N PHE A 101 -3.12 9.82 11.97
CA PHE A 101 -3.86 8.58 12.15
C PHE A 101 -5.35 8.85 12.18
N PHE A 102 -6.09 8.22 11.28
CA PHE A 102 -7.55 8.19 11.31
C PHE A 102 -8.01 6.89 11.97
N GLY A 103 -8.73 7.02 13.08
CA GLY A 103 -9.38 5.91 13.74
C GLY A 103 -10.85 5.85 13.33
N ASP A 104 -11.30 4.73 12.80
CA ASP A 104 -12.70 4.43 12.50
C ASP A 104 -13.44 5.55 11.73
N PRO A 105 -13.05 5.93 10.52
CA PRO A 105 -13.79 6.91 9.74
C PRO A 105 -15.23 6.48 9.45
N GLN A 106 -15.43 5.18 9.25
CA GLN A 106 -16.72 4.45 9.17
C GLN A 106 -17.84 5.15 8.41
N ALA A 107 -17.55 5.73 7.25
CA ALA A 107 -18.58 6.38 6.44
C ALA A 107 -19.61 5.38 5.92
N ARG A 108 -20.91 5.70 6.09
CA ARG A 108 -22.05 4.89 5.63
C ARG A 108 -22.56 5.29 4.24
N GLY A 109 -22.05 6.39 3.70
CA GLY A 109 -22.46 6.88 2.39
C GLY A 109 -21.73 8.17 2.01
N LEU A 110 -21.89 8.59 0.77
CA LEU A 110 -21.21 9.77 0.21
C LEU A 110 -21.44 11.07 1.02
N LYS A 111 -22.57 11.19 1.70
CA LYS A 111 -22.83 12.35 2.56
C LYS A 111 -21.85 12.41 3.75
N GLU A 112 -21.56 11.26 4.36
CA GLU A 112 -20.60 11.19 5.48
C GLU A 112 -19.16 11.30 4.97
N VAL A 113 -18.85 10.78 3.80
CA VAL A 113 -17.56 11.04 3.12
C VAL A 113 -17.35 12.55 2.91
N ASN A 114 -18.38 13.28 2.49
CA ASN A 114 -18.29 14.73 2.34
C ASN A 114 -18.08 15.46 3.67
N TYR A 115 -18.62 14.94 4.78
CA TYR A 115 -18.33 15.50 6.10
C TYR A 115 -16.89 15.28 6.51
N ILE A 116 -16.36 14.06 6.32
CA ILE A 116 -14.94 13.75 6.56
C ILE A 116 -14.04 14.68 5.75
N ASN A 117 -14.35 14.86 4.48
CA ASN A 117 -13.56 15.76 3.60
C ASN A 117 -13.57 17.19 4.10
N ARG A 118 -14.75 17.77 4.36
CA ARG A 118 -14.90 19.17 4.79
C ARG A 118 -14.36 19.42 6.20
N ASP A 119 -14.65 18.52 7.14
CA ASP A 119 -14.43 18.80 8.56
C ASP A 119 -13.07 18.27 9.06
N VAL A 120 -12.42 17.38 8.31
CA VAL A 120 -11.15 16.76 8.71
C VAL A 120 -10.08 16.92 7.64
N VAL A 121 -10.35 16.49 6.39
CA VAL A 121 -9.33 16.48 5.34
C VAL A 121 -8.89 17.90 4.97
N GLU A 122 -9.83 18.84 4.79
CA GLU A 122 -9.52 20.23 4.43
C GLU A 122 -8.58 20.91 5.43
N GLU A 123 -8.72 20.60 6.73
CA GLU A 123 -7.85 21.14 7.80
C GLU A 123 -6.41 20.56 7.77
N LEU A 124 -6.21 19.44 7.06
CA LEU A 124 -4.94 18.75 6.97
C LEU A 124 -4.18 19.03 5.66
N ILE A 125 -4.80 19.70 4.71
CA ILE A 125 -4.16 20.05 3.44
C ILE A 125 -2.93 20.93 3.70
N GLY A 126 -1.78 20.54 3.13
CA GLY A 126 -0.51 21.23 3.32
C GLY A 126 0.19 20.93 4.63
N THR A 127 -0.23 19.87 5.35
CA THR A 127 0.49 19.38 6.53
C THR A 127 1.93 19.01 6.20
N SER A 128 2.83 19.12 7.21
CA SER A 128 4.21 18.64 7.11
C SER A 128 4.40 17.20 7.59
N ALA A 129 3.31 16.47 7.86
CA ALA A 129 3.38 15.07 8.27
C ALA A 129 4.04 14.21 7.19
N ALA A 130 4.82 13.22 7.59
CA ALA A 130 5.56 12.36 6.68
C ALA A 130 4.66 11.34 5.97
N PHE A 131 3.61 10.90 6.63
CA PHE A 131 2.61 9.95 6.11
C PHE A 131 1.33 9.97 6.96
N GLY A 132 0.28 9.32 6.44
CA GLY A 132 -0.94 9.06 7.17
C GLY A 132 -1.33 7.59 7.15
N VAL A 133 -2.18 7.19 8.09
CA VAL A 133 -2.69 5.82 8.23
C VAL A 133 -4.16 5.84 8.63
N SER A 134 -5.00 5.10 7.90
CA SER A 134 -6.32 4.71 8.39
C SER A 134 -6.21 3.39 9.16
N LEU A 135 -6.65 3.39 10.43
CA LEU A 135 -6.47 2.27 11.35
C LEU A 135 -7.57 1.20 11.25
N GLY A 136 -8.22 1.10 10.11
CA GLY A 136 -9.32 0.18 9.84
C GLY A 136 -10.68 0.84 10.02
N ASP A 137 -11.72 0.07 9.73
CA ASP A 137 -13.12 0.52 9.69
C ASP A 137 -13.28 1.82 8.90
N ILE A 138 -12.67 1.83 7.72
CA ILE A 138 -12.66 2.98 6.80
C ILE A 138 -14.07 3.22 6.27
N THR A 139 -14.78 2.14 5.98
CA THR A 139 -16.19 2.14 5.59
C THR A 139 -17.05 1.46 6.65
N ALA A 140 -18.35 1.70 6.61
CA ALA A 140 -19.32 0.97 7.43
C ALA A 140 -20.04 -0.07 6.56
N ASP A 141 -19.37 -1.19 6.26
CA ASP A 141 -19.90 -2.29 5.44
C ASP A 141 -20.18 -1.92 3.97
N GLY A 142 -19.58 -0.83 3.46
CA GLY A 142 -19.78 -0.32 2.09
C GLY A 142 -18.46 -0.16 1.34
N PRO A 143 -17.83 -1.27 0.87
CA PRO A 143 -16.53 -1.21 0.21
C PRO A 143 -16.51 -0.33 -1.05
N GLU A 144 -17.64 -0.09 -1.69
CA GLU A 144 -17.80 0.82 -2.81
C GLU A 144 -17.44 2.29 -2.46
N LEU A 145 -17.39 2.64 -1.17
CA LEU A 145 -17.01 3.96 -0.71
C LEU A 145 -15.50 4.18 -0.62
N PHE A 146 -14.69 3.12 -0.66
CA PHE A 146 -13.23 3.23 -0.56
C PHE A 146 -12.65 4.22 -1.56
N HIS A 147 -13.09 4.15 -2.81
CA HIS A 147 -12.59 5.06 -3.83
C HIS A 147 -12.86 6.53 -3.48
N ALA A 148 -14.07 6.85 -3.03
CA ALA A 148 -14.44 8.23 -2.69
C ALA A 148 -13.68 8.75 -1.45
N ILE A 149 -13.48 7.89 -0.44
CA ILE A 149 -12.72 8.23 0.76
C ILE A 149 -11.25 8.44 0.41
N ASN A 150 -10.65 7.53 -0.34
CA ASN A 150 -9.24 7.64 -0.75
C ASN A 150 -8.99 8.86 -1.62
N GLN A 151 -9.91 9.22 -2.52
CA GLN A 151 -9.80 10.47 -3.29
C GLN A 151 -9.87 11.72 -2.40
N GLY A 152 -10.68 11.70 -1.35
CA GLY A 152 -10.69 12.76 -0.35
C GLY A 152 -9.36 12.88 0.36
N ILE A 153 -8.89 11.77 0.93
CA ILE A 153 -7.62 11.68 1.67
C ILE A 153 -6.43 12.11 0.80
N ALA A 154 -6.42 11.78 -0.49
CA ALA A 154 -5.37 12.18 -1.42
C ALA A 154 -5.13 13.70 -1.46
N GLN A 155 -6.14 14.51 -1.17
CA GLN A 155 -6.03 15.98 -1.13
C GLN A 155 -5.09 16.49 -0.03
N ILE A 156 -4.86 15.68 1.01
CA ILE A 156 -3.87 15.99 2.07
C ILE A 156 -2.46 16.08 1.47
N GLY A 157 -2.18 15.31 0.39
CA GLY A 157 -0.94 15.40 -0.38
C GLY A 157 0.25 14.65 0.24
N ILE A 158 0.01 13.68 1.11
CA ILE A 158 1.05 12.84 1.74
C ILE A 158 0.79 11.35 1.47
N PRO A 159 1.83 10.47 1.47
CA PRO A 159 1.65 9.04 1.35
C PRO A 159 0.71 8.51 2.43
N TRP A 160 -0.23 7.63 2.04
CA TRP A 160 -1.24 7.10 2.94
C TRP A 160 -1.26 5.57 2.94
N TYR A 161 -1.49 4.99 4.10
CA TYR A 161 -1.62 3.56 4.31
C TYR A 161 -3.00 3.23 4.84
N ASN A 162 -3.63 2.21 4.30
CA ASN A 162 -4.89 1.68 4.82
C ASN A 162 -4.64 0.34 5.50
N THR A 163 -5.16 0.18 6.71
CA THR A 163 -5.33 -1.12 7.34
C THR A 163 -6.80 -1.53 7.27
N PHE A 164 -7.10 -2.81 7.32
CA PHE A 164 -8.47 -3.30 7.31
C PHE A 164 -9.02 -3.44 8.72
N GLY A 165 -10.25 -2.96 8.91
CA GLY A 165 -11.06 -3.25 10.07
C GLY A 165 -12.14 -4.30 9.77
N ASN A 166 -13.00 -4.57 10.74
CA ASN A 166 -14.06 -5.58 10.58
C ASN A 166 -15.26 -5.09 9.76
N HIS A 167 -15.33 -3.81 9.44
CA HIS A 167 -16.36 -3.23 8.57
C HIS A 167 -15.88 -2.98 7.12
N ASP A 168 -14.65 -3.32 6.82
CA ASP A 168 -14.05 -3.06 5.49
C ASP A 168 -14.16 -4.25 4.53
N TYR A 169 -14.95 -5.26 4.89
CA TYR A 169 -15.18 -6.42 4.05
C TYR A 169 -16.50 -6.33 3.30
N ASP A 170 -16.49 -6.84 2.07
CA ASP A 170 -17.74 -7.13 1.37
C ASP A 170 -18.46 -8.30 2.07
N ARG A 171 -19.47 -7.99 2.85
CA ARG A 171 -20.31 -9.00 3.54
C ARG A 171 -21.19 -9.79 2.58
N GLY A 172 -21.42 -9.29 1.37
CA GLY A 172 -22.15 -9.98 0.30
C GLY A 172 -21.31 -10.98 -0.49
N ALA A 173 -19.97 -10.96 -0.30
CA ALA A 173 -19.07 -11.84 -1.02
C ALA A 173 -19.29 -13.32 -0.66
N THR A 174 -19.38 -14.16 -1.66
CA THR A 174 -19.62 -15.60 -1.51
C THR A 174 -18.34 -16.40 -1.27
N THR A 175 -17.18 -15.81 -1.51
CA THR A 175 -15.86 -16.42 -1.29
C THR A 175 -14.95 -15.48 -0.54
N ASN A 176 -13.95 -16.04 0.16
CA ASN A 176 -12.92 -15.22 0.83
C ASN A 176 -12.11 -14.38 -0.16
N ASP A 177 -11.88 -14.89 -1.38
CA ASP A 177 -11.11 -14.19 -2.41
C ASP A 177 -11.83 -12.91 -2.89
N THR A 178 -13.15 -12.94 -3.02
CA THR A 178 -13.94 -11.78 -3.41
C THR A 178 -14.18 -10.81 -2.25
N ARG A 179 -14.11 -11.29 -1.01
CA ARG A 179 -14.27 -10.47 0.20
C ARG A 179 -13.12 -9.48 0.42
N ILE A 180 -11.92 -9.82 -0.06
CA ILE A 180 -10.70 -9.02 0.12
C ILE A 180 -10.35 -8.22 -1.13
N ALA A 181 -10.94 -8.56 -2.28
CA ALA A 181 -10.64 -7.97 -3.59
C ALA A 181 -11.46 -6.72 -3.93
N SER A 182 -12.25 -6.22 -2.98
CA SER A 182 -13.05 -5.00 -3.13
C SER A 182 -12.30 -3.75 -2.71
#